data_86086c779c671a4eed4c41ac656f2490
#
_entry.id   86086c779c671a4eed4c41ac656f2490
#
_cell.length_a   1.000
_cell.length_b   1.000
_cell.length_c   1.000
_cell.angle_alpha   90.00
_cell.angle_beta   90.00
_cell.angle_gamma   90.00
#
_symmetry.space_group_name_H-M   'P 1'
#
loop_
_entity.id
_entity.type
_entity.pdbx_description
1 polymer ?
#
loop_
_entity_poly.entity_id
_entity_poly.type
_entity_poly.pdbx_seq_one_letter_code
_entity_poly.pdbx_strand_id
1 'polypeptide(L)'
;PPASEPVDKAVRARLGQLLPQAFRRPVDDETLDRYAAATLQCIQEGDSFSQAMQATAGAVLASPRFLYLYDGATTGDKPEPLDDFELASRLSFFLWSSAPDDALLAEAAQGRLSDPAVLAAQAERMMNDCRMKRFCDAFASQWLKMENLVACEPDRTRFPDFYQFGIVSHSMFGSVHMMLEPLLLFETVFVENRPITDFIQSDFTYRSEQLSQFIAHEKKIAPPQNGQSWSEVCVFTRQPVSTKREGGIITTCAVMTMTSSPIDTKPISRGKWIIETLFNDPPPPPPANVPDLAEAIADKEQEKETTLREKFALHRTRSDCASCHVKIDAFGFALENYDPVGRWRDNDENGHAIDPSGTLFKRAKFATAEQFKDALLAE
;
A
#
# COMPACT_ATOMS: atom_id res chain seq x y z
N PRO A 1 -12.80 14.49 -40.24
CA PRO A 1 -12.68 15.94 -40.19
C PRO A 1 -14.03 16.60 -40.54
N PRO A 2 -14.26 17.87 -40.14
CA PRO A 2 -15.39 18.63 -40.68
C PRO A 2 -15.32 18.63 -42.19
N ALA A 3 -16.46 18.58 -42.88
CA ALA A 3 -16.54 18.43 -44.34
C ALA A 3 -15.81 19.55 -45.13
N SER A 4 -15.38 20.63 -44.46
CA SER A 4 -14.71 21.79 -45.04
C SER A 4 -13.20 21.85 -44.79
N GLU A 5 -12.63 20.93 -43.96
CA GLU A 5 -11.20 20.96 -43.62
C GLU A 5 -10.39 20.02 -44.53
N PRO A 6 -9.30 20.47 -45.18
CA PRO A 6 -8.40 19.60 -45.90
C PRO A 6 -7.85 18.49 -45.00
N VAL A 7 -7.83 17.25 -45.52
CA VAL A 7 -7.48 16.05 -44.75
C VAL A 7 -6.07 16.12 -44.15
N ASP A 8 -5.11 16.66 -44.91
CA ASP A 8 -3.73 16.85 -44.47
C ASP A 8 -3.62 17.80 -43.28
N LYS A 9 -4.37 18.91 -43.28
CA LYS A 9 -4.44 19.85 -42.16
C LYS A 9 -5.09 19.19 -40.94
N ALA A 10 -6.17 18.43 -41.15
CA ALA A 10 -6.86 17.73 -40.07
C ALA A 10 -5.97 16.68 -39.41
N VAL A 11 -5.20 15.92 -40.19
CA VAL A 11 -4.21 14.94 -39.69
C VAL A 11 -3.14 15.65 -38.85
N ARG A 12 -2.50 16.68 -39.42
CA ARG A 12 -1.42 17.43 -38.79
C ARG A 12 -1.86 18.09 -37.48
N ALA A 13 -3.05 18.71 -37.48
CA ALA A 13 -3.58 19.35 -36.28
C ALA A 13 -3.82 18.36 -35.12
N ARG A 14 -4.38 17.17 -35.42
CA ARG A 14 -4.62 16.15 -34.41
C ARG A 14 -3.34 15.51 -33.89
N LEU A 15 -2.39 15.23 -34.78
CA LEU A 15 -1.10 14.70 -34.40
C LEU A 15 -0.26 15.71 -33.60
N GLY A 16 -0.37 17.01 -33.96
CA GLY A 16 0.26 18.09 -33.19
C GLY A 16 -0.24 18.22 -31.77
N GLN A 17 -1.44 17.73 -31.46
CA GLN A 17 -1.96 17.62 -30.10
C GLN A 17 -1.58 16.28 -29.43
N LEU A 18 -1.69 15.17 -30.15
CA LEU A 18 -1.47 13.82 -29.61
C LEU A 18 0.01 13.56 -29.27
N LEU A 19 0.92 13.89 -30.19
CA LEU A 19 2.33 13.53 -30.03
C LEU A 19 3.01 14.19 -28.81
N PRO A 20 2.83 15.52 -28.55
CA PRO A 20 3.40 16.13 -27.35
C PRO A 20 2.85 15.54 -26.05
N GLN A 21 1.56 15.21 -26.02
CA GLN A 21 0.95 14.55 -24.85
C GLN A 21 1.48 13.13 -24.65
N ALA A 22 1.54 12.34 -25.74
CA ALA A 22 2.03 10.96 -25.67
C ALA A 22 3.51 10.89 -25.31
N PHE A 23 4.34 11.78 -25.87
CA PHE A 23 5.78 11.80 -25.63
C PHE A 23 6.19 12.71 -24.46
N ARG A 24 5.22 13.38 -23.82
CA ARG A 24 5.41 14.21 -22.62
C ARG A 24 6.42 15.37 -22.81
N ARG A 25 6.58 15.81 -24.07
CA ARG A 25 7.45 16.93 -24.48
C ARG A 25 7.07 17.42 -25.87
N PRO A 26 7.44 18.65 -26.23
CA PRO A 26 7.28 19.12 -27.61
C PRO A 26 7.93 18.15 -28.61
N VAL A 27 7.36 18.04 -29.78
CA VAL A 27 7.92 17.30 -30.90
C VAL A 27 8.37 18.27 -31.99
N ASP A 28 9.47 17.96 -32.66
CA ASP A 28 9.93 18.71 -33.82
C ASP A 28 9.04 18.48 -35.04
N ASP A 29 9.14 19.39 -36.00
CA ASP A 29 8.38 19.31 -37.25
C ASP A 29 8.69 18.05 -38.04
N GLU A 30 9.93 17.55 -38.04
CA GLU A 30 10.34 16.33 -38.71
C GLU A 30 9.59 15.10 -38.16
N THR A 31 9.51 15.00 -36.84
CA THR A 31 8.73 13.93 -36.16
C THR A 31 7.24 14.04 -36.51
N LEU A 32 6.68 15.24 -36.42
CA LEU A 32 5.27 15.47 -36.76
C LEU A 32 4.98 15.11 -38.23
N ASP A 33 5.84 15.54 -39.15
CA ASP A 33 5.70 15.26 -40.59
C ASP A 33 5.81 13.77 -40.91
N ARG A 34 6.70 13.06 -40.23
CA ARG A 34 6.84 11.60 -40.41
C ARG A 34 5.57 10.85 -40.02
N TYR A 35 4.95 11.16 -38.88
CA TYR A 35 3.70 10.54 -38.47
C TYR A 35 2.53 10.97 -39.33
N ALA A 36 2.50 12.25 -39.76
CA ALA A 36 1.46 12.76 -40.68
C ALA A 36 1.54 12.08 -42.04
N ALA A 37 2.73 11.94 -42.62
CA ALA A 37 2.94 11.25 -43.89
C ALA A 37 2.49 9.79 -43.86
N ALA A 38 2.83 9.06 -42.78
CA ALA A 38 2.38 7.67 -42.61
C ALA A 38 0.85 7.58 -42.52
N THR A 39 0.20 8.50 -41.78
CA THR A 39 -1.28 8.54 -41.70
C THR A 39 -1.92 8.82 -43.04
N LEU A 40 -1.38 9.78 -43.80
CA LEU A 40 -1.89 10.13 -45.13
C LEU A 40 -1.69 9.00 -46.14
N GLN A 41 -0.58 8.25 -46.03
CA GLN A 41 -0.37 7.07 -46.86
C GLN A 41 -1.46 6.00 -46.61
N CYS A 42 -1.81 5.67 -45.37
CA CYS A 42 -2.91 4.74 -45.08
C CYS A 42 -4.23 5.21 -45.70
N ILE A 43 -4.53 6.53 -45.67
CA ILE A 43 -5.73 7.07 -46.28
C ILE A 43 -5.68 6.92 -47.82
N GLN A 44 -4.51 7.13 -48.44
CA GLN A 44 -4.32 6.95 -49.90
C GLN A 44 -4.46 5.47 -50.30
N GLU A 45 -4.11 4.55 -49.44
CA GLU A 45 -4.25 3.10 -49.63
C GLU A 45 -5.68 2.60 -49.40
N GLY A 46 -6.60 3.48 -48.99
CA GLY A 46 -8.03 3.18 -48.92
C GLY A 46 -8.64 3.16 -47.50
N ASP A 47 -7.84 3.42 -46.48
CA ASP A 47 -8.37 3.52 -45.12
C ASP A 47 -9.22 4.77 -44.93
N SER A 48 -10.26 4.65 -44.14
CA SER A 48 -10.98 5.83 -43.68
C SER A 48 -10.09 6.68 -42.77
N PHE A 49 -10.36 7.97 -42.66
CA PHE A 49 -9.65 8.89 -41.76
C PHE A 49 -9.55 8.34 -40.34
N SER A 50 -10.63 7.73 -39.84
CA SER A 50 -10.64 7.15 -38.47
C SER A 50 -9.70 5.94 -38.33
N GLN A 51 -9.71 5.06 -39.33
CA GLN A 51 -8.83 3.87 -39.34
C GLN A 51 -7.35 4.25 -39.40
N ALA A 52 -7.00 5.19 -40.30
CA ALA A 52 -5.65 5.69 -40.42
C ALA A 52 -5.15 6.36 -39.11
N MET A 53 -5.99 7.20 -38.50
CA MET A 53 -5.67 7.82 -37.21
C MET A 53 -5.54 6.80 -36.06
N GLN A 54 -6.36 5.74 -36.05
CA GLN A 54 -6.23 4.66 -35.08
C GLN A 54 -4.94 3.86 -35.28
N ALA A 55 -4.57 3.53 -36.50
CA ALA A 55 -3.31 2.86 -36.81
C ALA A 55 -2.11 3.70 -36.37
N THR A 56 -2.14 5.01 -36.65
CA THR A 56 -1.08 5.93 -36.20
C THR A 56 -1.03 6.06 -34.69
N ALA A 57 -2.18 6.14 -34.01
CA ALA A 57 -2.20 6.13 -32.52
C ALA A 57 -1.60 4.84 -31.97
N GLY A 58 -1.88 3.68 -32.56
CA GLY A 58 -1.25 2.41 -32.24
C GLY A 58 0.30 2.46 -32.36
N ALA A 59 0.80 3.05 -33.46
CA ALA A 59 2.23 3.25 -33.68
C ALA A 59 2.86 4.19 -32.63
N VAL A 60 2.15 5.25 -32.24
CA VAL A 60 2.57 6.17 -31.16
C VAL A 60 2.67 5.44 -29.83
N LEU A 61 1.66 4.65 -29.47
CA LEU A 61 1.63 3.87 -28.23
C LEU A 61 2.68 2.75 -28.20
N ALA A 62 3.09 2.23 -29.35
CA ALA A 62 4.16 1.25 -29.47
C ALA A 62 5.57 1.89 -29.52
N SER A 63 5.66 3.21 -29.60
CA SER A 63 6.94 3.92 -29.67
C SER A 63 7.73 3.81 -28.37
N PRO A 64 9.05 3.61 -28.42
CA PRO A 64 9.91 3.72 -27.25
C PRO A 64 9.75 5.04 -26.50
N ARG A 65 9.47 6.16 -27.20
CA ARG A 65 9.21 7.48 -26.58
C ARG A 65 7.95 7.50 -25.70
N PHE A 66 6.98 6.63 -25.97
CA PHE A 66 5.80 6.47 -25.13
C PHE A 66 6.03 5.45 -24.02
N LEU A 67 6.62 4.28 -24.36
CA LEU A 67 6.73 3.13 -23.46
C LEU A 67 7.73 3.34 -22.32
N TYR A 68 8.79 4.11 -22.55
CA TYR A 68 9.85 4.33 -21.57
C TYR A 68 9.81 5.77 -21.02
N LEU A 69 10.17 5.91 -19.75
CA LEU A 69 10.59 7.19 -19.20
C LEU A 69 12.01 7.41 -19.74
N TYR A 70 12.10 8.15 -20.85
CA TYR A 70 13.33 8.30 -21.61
C TYR A 70 14.25 9.30 -20.91
N ASP A 71 15.39 8.82 -20.49
CA ASP A 71 16.49 9.67 -20.09
C ASP A 71 17.33 9.95 -21.34
N GLY A 72 17.66 11.19 -21.58
CA GLY A 72 18.60 11.56 -22.64
C GLY A 72 19.89 10.75 -22.50
N ALA A 73 20.58 10.51 -23.58
CA ALA A 73 21.86 9.80 -23.55
C ALA A 73 22.84 10.60 -22.65
N THR A 74 23.24 10.00 -21.53
CA THR A 74 24.32 10.56 -20.72
C THR A 74 25.64 10.44 -21.46
N THR A 75 26.40 11.52 -21.53
CA THR A 75 27.66 11.56 -22.26
C THR A 75 28.86 11.23 -21.40
N GLY A 76 28.69 10.93 -20.11
CA GLY A 76 29.78 10.69 -19.18
C GLY A 76 29.40 9.76 -18.01
N ASP A 77 30.43 9.39 -17.22
CA ASP A 77 30.33 8.53 -16.04
C ASP A 77 29.71 9.27 -14.81
N LYS A 78 29.40 10.55 -14.92
CA LYS A 78 28.84 11.35 -13.83
C LYS A 78 27.33 11.52 -14.00
N PRO A 79 26.58 11.53 -12.89
CA PRO A 79 25.16 11.89 -12.93
C PRO A 79 24.97 13.28 -13.56
N GLU A 80 24.11 13.36 -14.57
CA GLU A 80 23.72 14.62 -15.19
C GLU A 80 22.32 15.01 -14.68
N PRO A 81 22.02 16.32 -14.50
CA PRO A 81 20.68 16.74 -14.12
C PRO A 81 19.69 16.40 -15.25
N LEU A 82 18.49 16.02 -14.86
CA LEU A 82 17.37 15.81 -15.78
C LEU A 82 17.00 17.13 -16.47
N ASP A 83 16.54 17.06 -17.71
CA ASP A 83 15.85 18.18 -18.31
C ASP A 83 14.47 18.36 -17.66
N ASP A 84 13.84 19.54 -17.82
CA ASP A 84 12.58 19.86 -17.16
C ASP A 84 11.42 18.96 -17.61
N PHE A 85 11.41 18.45 -18.84
CA PHE A 85 10.39 17.51 -19.31
C PHE A 85 10.58 16.10 -18.72
N GLU A 86 11.81 15.66 -18.56
CA GLU A 86 12.15 14.41 -17.86
C GLU A 86 11.76 14.51 -16.40
N LEU A 87 12.07 15.64 -15.76
CA LEU A 87 11.67 15.92 -14.38
C LEU A 87 10.16 15.95 -14.21
N ALA A 88 9.42 16.61 -15.12
CA ALA A 88 7.96 16.60 -15.17
C ALA A 88 7.40 15.18 -15.28
N SER A 89 7.95 14.38 -16.19
CA SER A 89 7.54 13.00 -16.39
C SER A 89 7.77 12.16 -15.14
N ARG A 90 8.96 12.21 -14.56
CA ARG A 90 9.29 11.44 -13.34
C ARG A 90 8.41 11.84 -12.17
N LEU A 91 8.23 13.14 -11.92
CA LEU A 91 7.37 13.63 -10.86
C LEU A 91 5.92 13.16 -11.04
N SER A 92 5.39 13.25 -12.25
CA SER A 92 4.01 12.86 -12.54
C SER A 92 3.78 11.36 -12.43
N PHE A 93 4.65 10.54 -12.98
CA PHE A 93 4.54 9.08 -12.82
C PHE A 93 4.75 8.64 -11.38
N PHE A 94 5.62 9.31 -10.62
CA PHE A 94 5.83 9.02 -9.20
C PHE A 94 4.57 9.32 -8.38
N LEU A 95 3.99 10.52 -8.50
CA LEU A 95 2.86 10.95 -7.66
C LEU A 95 1.50 10.47 -8.21
N TRP A 96 1.32 10.39 -9.52
CA TRP A 96 0.02 10.14 -10.13
C TRP A 96 -0.08 8.84 -10.93
N SER A 97 1.05 8.14 -11.15
CA SER A 97 1.12 6.98 -12.05
C SER A 97 0.53 7.29 -13.44
N SER A 98 0.71 8.51 -13.92
CA SER A 98 0.18 9.00 -15.21
C SER A 98 1.08 10.07 -15.81
N ALA A 99 0.84 10.39 -17.08
CA ALA A 99 1.54 11.47 -17.78
C ALA A 99 1.34 12.83 -17.10
N PRO A 100 2.32 13.76 -17.24
CA PRO A 100 2.20 15.13 -16.76
C PRO A 100 0.96 15.82 -17.33
N ASP A 101 0.34 16.69 -16.55
CA ASP A 101 -0.71 17.57 -17.04
C ASP A 101 -0.12 18.83 -17.71
N ASP A 102 -1.01 19.58 -18.37
CA ASP A 102 -0.62 20.76 -19.14
C ASP A 102 0.07 21.83 -18.26
N ALA A 103 -0.33 21.95 -16.98
CA ALA A 103 0.28 22.89 -16.06
C ALA A 103 1.75 22.53 -15.77
N LEU A 104 2.03 21.25 -15.53
CA LEU A 104 3.38 20.78 -15.28
C LEU A 104 4.26 20.87 -16.54
N LEU A 105 3.70 20.52 -17.71
CA LEU A 105 4.39 20.65 -19.00
C LEU A 105 4.67 22.14 -19.36
N ALA A 106 3.79 23.06 -18.96
CA ALA A 106 4.00 24.49 -19.17
C ALA A 106 5.19 25.03 -18.35
N GLU A 107 5.38 24.58 -17.11
CA GLU A 107 6.56 24.92 -16.32
C GLU A 107 7.84 24.34 -16.93
N ALA A 108 7.79 23.09 -17.39
CA ALA A 108 8.89 22.46 -18.09
C ALA A 108 9.26 23.17 -19.40
N ALA A 109 8.27 23.60 -20.18
CA ALA A 109 8.51 24.35 -21.42
C ALA A 109 9.16 25.74 -21.22
N GLN A 110 9.02 26.32 -20.03
CA GLN A 110 9.65 27.59 -19.66
C GLN A 110 11.02 27.39 -19.00
N GLY A 111 11.50 26.16 -18.85
CA GLY A 111 12.77 25.83 -18.18
C GLY A 111 12.79 26.20 -16.69
N ARG A 112 11.62 26.16 -16.01
CA ARG A 112 11.48 26.60 -14.61
C ARG A 112 11.30 25.45 -13.62
N LEU A 113 11.05 24.25 -14.10
CA LEU A 113 10.72 23.14 -13.20
C LEU A 113 11.91 22.67 -12.36
N SER A 114 13.12 22.91 -12.83
CA SER A 114 14.36 22.67 -12.08
C SER A 114 14.62 23.70 -10.96
N ASP A 115 13.85 24.80 -10.89
CA ASP A 115 13.87 25.71 -9.73
C ASP A 115 13.21 25.00 -8.51
N PRO A 116 13.94 24.89 -7.36
CA PRO A 116 13.40 24.18 -6.20
C PRO A 116 12.06 24.74 -5.67
N ALA A 117 11.83 26.06 -5.78
CA ALA A 117 10.61 26.68 -5.30
C ALA A 117 9.42 26.34 -6.24
N VAL A 118 9.65 26.35 -7.55
CA VAL A 118 8.64 25.94 -8.55
C VAL A 118 8.33 24.45 -8.42
N LEU A 119 9.38 23.64 -8.30
CA LEU A 119 9.21 22.17 -8.10
C LEU A 119 8.39 21.86 -6.85
N ALA A 120 8.70 22.52 -5.72
CA ALA A 120 7.95 22.33 -4.47
C ALA A 120 6.48 22.77 -4.63
N ALA A 121 6.21 23.90 -5.27
CA ALA A 121 4.84 24.36 -5.51
C ALA A 121 4.05 23.40 -6.41
N GLN A 122 4.68 22.84 -7.45
CA GLN A 122 4.04 21.83 -8.30
C GLN A 122 3.81 20.52 -7.54
N ALA A 123 4.76 20.05 -6.73
CA ALA A 123 4.59 18.88 -5.91
C ALA A 123 3.42 19.05 -4.91
N GLU A 124 3.34 20.20 -4.23
CA GLU A 124 2.22 20.50 -3.32
C GLU A 124 0.87 20.52 -4.03
N ARG A 125 0.79 21.16 -5.21
CA ARG A 125 -0.41 21.14 -6.06
C ARG A 125 -0.80 19.72 -6.41
N MET A 126 0.17 18.88 -6.78
CA MET A 126 -0.05 17.51 -7.19
C MET A 126 -0.47 16.61 -6.02
N MET A 127 0.05 16.83 -4.83
CA MET A 127 -0.37 16.10 -3.62
C MET A 127 -1.82 16.41 -3.21
N ASN A 128 -2.32 17.61 -3.55
CA ASN A 128 -3.71 17.99 -3.31
C ASN A 128 -4.69 17.57 -4.44
N ASP A 129 -4.21 16.88 -5.47
CA ASP A 129 -5.04 16.35 -6.56
C ASP A 129 -5.52 14.93 -6.24
N CYS A 130 -6.75 14.59 -6.64
CA CYS A 130 -7.32 13.25 -6.42
C CYS A 130 -6.49 12.09 -7.03
N ARG A 131 -5.66 12.36 -8.04
CA ARG A 131 -4.73 11.39 -8.64
C ARG A 131 -3.65 10.92 -7.67
N MET A 132 -3.37 11.70 -6.61
CA MET A 132 -2.43 11.34 -5.55
C MET A 132 -2.80 10.03 -4.85
N LYS A 133 -4.09 9.69 -4.82
CA LYS A 133 -4.55 8.42 -4.26
C LYS A 133 -3.86 7.20 -4.88
N ARG A 134 -3.46 7.27 -6.14
CA ARG A 134 -2.75 6.17 -6.83
C ARG A 134 -1.39 5.88 -6.18
N PHE A 135 -0.65 6.94 -5.83
CA PHE A 135 0.61 6.79 -5.10
C PHE A 135 0.36 6.23 -3.70
N CYS A 136 -0.58 6.83 -2.96
CA CYS A 136 -0.87 6.42 -1.59
C CYS A 136 -1.27 4.95 -1.51
N ASP A 137 -2.14 4.49 -2.39
CA ASP A 137 -2.57 3.10 -2.42
C ASP A 137 -1.42 2.17 -2.88
N ALA A 138 -0.72 2.51 -3.96
CA ALA A 138 0.32 1.65 -4.52
C ALA A 138 1.55 1.56 -3.61
N PHE A 139 2.03 2.69 -3.09
CA PHE A 139 3.18 2.72 -2.21
C PHE A 139 2.87 2.01 -0.87
N ALA A 140 1.76 2.39 -0.23
CA ALA A 140 1.39 1.81 1.05
C ALA A 140 1.12 0.31 0.94
N SER A 141 0.45 -0.16 -0.12
CA SER A 141 0.22 -1.60 -0.34
C SER A 141 1.53 -2.38 -0.45
N GLN A 142 2.52 -1.85 -1.18
CA GLN A 142 3.82 -2.50 -1.35
C GLN A 142 4.66 -2.42 -0.07
N TRP A 143 4.76 -1.23 0.54
CA TRP A 143 5.51 -1.03 1.77
C TRP A 143 5.00 -1.90 2.91
N LEU A 144 3.68 -1.94 3.10
CA LEU A 144 3.02 -2.70 4.16
C LEU A 144 2.82 -4.18 3.81
N LYS A 145 3.16 -4.61 2.58
CA LYS A 145 3.00 -5.99 2.08
C LYS A 145 1.54 -6.46 2.12
N MET A 146 0.60 -5.58 1.72
CA MET A 146 -0.85 -5.84 1.80
C MET A 146 -1.31 -6.99 0.88
N GLU A 147 -0.52 -7.38 -0.12
CA GLU A 147 -0.79 -8.57 -0.93
C GLU A 147 -0.89 -9.83 -0.07
N ASN A 148 -0.18 -9.91 1.05
CA ASN A 148 -0.27 -11.04 1.97
C ASN A 148 -1.65 -11.14 2.63
N LEU A 149 -2.32 -10.00 2.86
CA LEU A 149 -3.66 -9.98 3.43
C LEU A 149 -4.71 -10.60 2.49
N VAL A 150 -4.57 -10.36 1.18
CA VAL A 150 -5.51 -10.90 0.18
C VAL A 150 -5.50 -12.44 0.15
N ALA A 151 -4.34 -13.03 0.46
CA ALA A 151 -4.17 -14.48 0.52
C ALA A 151 -4.59 -15.09 1.89
N CYS A 152 -4.99 -14.28 2.87
CA CYS A 152 -5.36 -14.79 4.19
C CYS A 152 -6.77 -15.38 4.18
N GLU A 153 -6.87 -16.62 4.67
CA GLU A 153 -8.13 -17.33 4.88
C GLU A 153 -8.23 -17.79 6.35
N PRO A 154 -8.68 -16.92 7.28
CA PRO A 154 -8.97 -17.33 8.65
C PRO A 154 -9.96 -18.48 8.70
N ASP A 155 -9.86 -19.35 9.71
CA ASP A 155 -10.72 -20.52 9.85
C ASP A 155 -12.19 -20.12 9.93
N ARG A 156 -13.03 -20.68 9.06
CA ARG A 156 -14.45 -20.32 8.92
C ARG A 156 -15.28 -20.72 10.14
N THR A 157 -14.83 -21.70 10.91
CA THR A 157 -15.51 -22.15 12.12
C THR A 157 -15.18 -21.26 13.31
N ARG A 158 -13.92 -20.82 13.41
CA ARG A 158 -13.47 -19.95 14.49
C ARG A 158 -13.82 -18.48 14.24
N PHE A 159 -13.75 -18.02 12.99
CA PHE A 159 -13.93 -16.62 12.59
C PHE A 159 -15.03 -16.48 11.50
N PRO A 160 -16.26 -16.97 11.75
CA PRO A 160 -17.32 -16.90 10.74
C PRO A 160 -17.67 -15.46 10.34
N ASP A 161 -17.57 -14.52 11.27
CA ASP A 161 -17.90 -13.09 11.10
C ASP A 161 -16.90 -12.43 10.12
N PHE A 162 -15.66 -12.91 10.02
CA PHE A 162 -14.68 -12.40 9.05
C PHE A 162 -15.19 -12.49 7.60
N TYR A 163 -16.06 -13.45 7.32
CA TYR A 163 -16.67 -13.66 6.01
C TYR A 163 -18.02 -12.99 5.84
N GLN A 164 -18.53 -12.30 6.87
CA GLN A 164 -19.84 -11.65 6.86
C GLN A 164 -19.78 -10.15 6.63
N PHE A 165 -18.61 -9.53 6.75
CA PHE A 165 -18.47 -8.10 6.49
C PHE A 165 -17.76 -7.83 5.16
N GLY A 166 -17.95 -6.62 4.63
CA GLY A 166 -17.51 -6.24 3.32
C GLY A 166 -18.63 -6.28 2.29
N ILE A 167 -18.33 -5.93 1.05
CA ILE A 167 -19.31 -5.99 -0.04
C ILE A 167 -19.51 -7.47 -0.41
N VAL A 168 -20.63 -8.03 0.02
CA VAL A 168 -21.03 -9.42 -0.25
C VAL A 168 -21.56 -9.56 -1.68
N SER A 169 -20.87 -9.04 -2.66
CA SER A 169 -21.02 -9.48 -4.03
C SER A 169 -19.79 -10.29 -4.41
N HIS A 170 -19.83 -11.58 -4.24
CA HIS A 170 -18.96 -12.64 -4.81
C HIS A 170 -17.44 -12.37 -5.00
N SER A 171 -16.88 -11.20 -4.68
CA SER A 171 -15.51 -10.83 -5.03
C SER A 171 -14.76 -9.91 -4.04
N MET A 172 -15.38 -9.45 -2.95
CA MET A 172 -14.66 -8.66 -1.92
C MET A 172 -14.81 -9.31 -0.55
N PHE A 173 -13.84 -10.11 -0.19
CA PHE A 173 -13.72 -10.70 1.14
C PHE A 173 -13.40 -9.65 2.20
N GLY A 174 -13.68 -9.94 3.47
CA GLY A 174 -13.38 -9.08 4.61
C GLY A 174 -11.94 -8.58 4.65
N SER A 175 -10.97 -9.36 4.17
CA SER A 175 -9.57 -8.96 4.03
C SER A 175 -9.37 -7.72 3.17
N VAL A 176 -10.01 -7.63 2.01
CA VAL A 176 -9.90 -6.45 1.13
C VAL A 176 -10.54 -5.21 1.78
N HIS A 177 -11.64 -5.42 2.53
CA HIS A 177 -12.28 -4.33 3.26
C HIS A 177 -11.38 -3.79 4.38
N MET A 178 -10.73 -4.67 5.15
CA MET A 178 -9.77 -4.29 6.20
C MET A 178 -8.57 -3.50 5.67
N MET A 179 -8.15 -3.75 4.42
CA MET A 179 -7.00 -3.08 3.79
C MET A 179 -7.17 -1.56 3.74
N LEU A 180 -8.40 -1.06 3.65
CA LEU A 180 -8.68 0.36 3.53
C LEU A 180 -8.27 1.17 4.76
N GLU A 181 -8.32 0.59 5.97
CA GLU A 181 -7.92 1.28 7.20
C GLU A 181 -6.46 1.76 7.15
N PRO A 182 -5.44 0.89 6.96
CA PRO A 182 -4.05 1.33 6.89
C PRO A 182 -3.72 2.17 5.65
N LEU A 183 -4.39 1.96 4.51
CA LEU A 183 -4.18 2.76 3.30
C LEU A 183 -4.66 4.20 3.48
N LEU A 184 -5.84 4.41 4.04
CA LEU A 184 -6.38 5.74 4.33
C LEU A 184 -5.61 6.45 5.43
N LEU A 185 -5.09 5.72 6.41
CA LEU A 185 -4.22 6.26 7.43
C LEU A 185 -2.90 6.76 6.80
N PHE A 186 -2.29 5.96 5.93
CA PHE A 186 -1.10 6.37 5.19
C PHE A 186 -1.36 7.63 4.36
N GLU A 187 -2.44 7.64 3.56
CA GLU A 187 -2.84 8.77 2.73
C GLU A 187 -2.96 10.06 3.56
N THR A 188 -3.62 9.97 4.71
CA THR A 188 -3.80 11.11 5.63
C THR A 188 -2.47 11.63 6.17
N VAL A 189 -1.62 10.73 6.66
CA VAL A 189 -0.30 11.12 7.20
C VAL A 189 0.54 11.79 6.11
N PHE A 190 0.52 11.23 4.90
CA PHE A 190 1.31 11.75 3.79
C PHE A 190 0.78 13.08 3.25
N VAL A 191 -0.51 13.15 2.92
CA VAL A 191 -1.12 14.34 2.28
C VAL A 191 -1.26 15.51 3.25
N GLU A 192 -1.64 15.25 4.51
CA GLU A 192 -1.75 16.28 5.55
C GLU A 192 -0.40 16.66 6.17
N ASN A 193 0.71 16.04 5.72
CA ASN A 193 2.05 16.25 6.29
C ASN A 193 2.09 16.05 7.81
N ARG A 194 1.48 14.98 8.30
CA ARG A 194 1.45 14.65 9.71
C ARG A 194 2.76 13.98 10.17
N PRO A 195 3.04 13.96 11.46
CA PRO A 195 4.22 13.26 11.98
C PRO A 195 4.25 11.79 11.56
N ILE A 196 5.41 11.30 11.12
CA ILE A 196 5.60 9.88 10.76
C ILE A 196 5.30 8.93 11.93
N THR A 197 5.39 9.42 13.15
CA THR A 197 5.03 8.71 14.38
C THR A 197 3.54 8.31 14.42
N ASP A 198 2.68 8.97 13.63
CA ASP A 198 1.28 8.59 13.49
C ASP A 198 1.10 7.20 12.87
N PHE A 199 2.12 6.66 12.20
CA PHE A 199 2.12 5.26 11.74
C PHE A 199 2.21 4.25 12.90
N ILE A 200 2.73 4.66 14.05
CA ILE A 200 2.79 3.85 15.27
C ILE A 200 1.56 4.14 16.14
N GLN A 201 1.28 5.43 16.37
CA GLN A 201 0.17 5.87 17.19
C GLN A 201 -0.42 7.18 16.66
N SER A 202 -1.58 7.11 16.05
CA SER A 202 -2.39 8.28 15.67
C SER A 202 -3.52 8.54 16.68
N ASP A 203 -4.04 9.75 16.67
CA ASP A 203 -5.24 10.17 17.40
C ASP A 203 -6.54 9.86 16.64
N PHE A 204 -6.42 9.22 15.47
CA PHE A 204 -7.51 8.84 14.59
C PHE A 204 -7.28 7.47 13.95
N THR A 205 -8.37 6.90 13.43
CA THR A 205 -8.36 5.73 12.54
C THR A 205 -9.42 5.91 11.45
N TYR A 206 -9.47 4.97 10.50
CA TYR A 206 -10.49 4.91 9.47
C TYR A 206 -11.26 3.61 9.57
N ARG A 207 -12.58 3.70 9.72
CA ARG A 207 -13.45 2.52 9.80
C ARG A 207 -14.78 2.76 9.09
N SER A 208 -15.29 1.70 8.49
CA SER A 208 -16.70 1.60 8.16
C SER A 208 -17.49 1.15 9.40
N GLU A 209 -18.80 1.30 9.35
CA GLU A 209 -19.68 0.77 10.38
C GLU A 209 -19.47 -0.73 10.57
N GLN A 210 -19.36 -1.49 9.46
CA GLN A 210 -19.16 -2.93 9.49
C GLN A 210 -17.82 -3.33 10.13
N LEU A 211 -16.74 -2.64 9.82
CA LEU A 211 -15.44 -2.92 10.46
C LEU A 211 -15.47 -2.61 11.95
N SER A 212 -16.16 -1.53 12.35
CA SER A 212 -16.34 -1.19 13.76
C SER A 212 -17.13 -2.26 14.52
N GLN A 213 -18.23 -2.75 13.94
CA GLN A 213 -19.04 -3.85 14.50
C GLN A 213 -18.24 -5.15 14.61
N PHE A 214 -17.42 -5.46 13.59
CA PHE A 214 -16.54 -6.62 13.61
C PHE A 214 -15.51 -6.55 14.76
N ILE A 215 -14.88 -5.41 14.93
CA ILE A 215 -13.89 -5.18 16.01
C ILE A 215 -14.54 -5.25 17.40
N ALA A 216 -15.77 -4.77 17.53
CA ALA A 216 -16.55 -4.80 18.75
C ALA A 216 -17.13 -6.20 19.10
N HIS A 217 -16.82 -7.24 18.33
CA HIS A 217 -17.39 -8.59 18.49
C HIS A 217 -18.93 -8.63 18.43
N GLU A 218 -19.54 -7.77 17.64
CA GLU A 218 -20.98 -7.82 17.45
C GLU A 218 -21.40 -9.10 16.73
N LYS A 219 -22.40 -9.80 17.28
CA LYS A 219 -22.81 -11.13 16.79
C LYS A 219 -23.46 -11.12 15.40
N LYS A 220 -23.87 -9.96 14.93
CA LYS A 220 -24.44 -9.77 13.59
C LYS A 220 -23.93 -8.44 13.05
N ILE A 221 -23.12 -8.52 12.03
CA ILE A 221 -22.82 -7.37 11.19
C ILE A 221 -24.08 -7.07 10.41
N ALA A 222 -24.66 -5.89 10.66
CA ALA A 222 -25.93 -5.52 10.06
C ALA A 222 -25.82 -5.43 8.55
N PRO A 223 -26.68 -6.12 7.78
CA PRO A 223 -26.78 -5.88 6.34
C PRO A 223 -27.30 -4.44 6.12
N PRO A 224 -27.15 -3.89 4.91
CA PRO A 224 -27.76 -2.61 4.56
C PRO A 224 -29.26 -2.62 4.92
N GLN A 225 -29.71 -1.57 5.59
CA GLN A 225 -31.13 -1.41 5.89
C GLN A 225 -31.91 -1.00 4.65
N ASN A 226 -33.24 -1.07 4.71
CA ASN A 226 -34.12 -0.79 3.57
C ASN A 226 -33.74 0.48 2.80
N GLY A 227 -33.33 0.30 1.56
CA GLY A 227 -32.94 1.38 0.64
C GLY A 227 -31.47 1.76 0.64
N GLN A 228 -30.65 1.23 1.54
CA GLN A 228 -29.20 1.43 1.53
C GLN A 228 -28.51 0.42 0.60
N SER A 229 -27.52 0.88 -0.13
CA SER A 229 -26.63 -0.01 -0.89
C SER A 229 -25.47 -0.48 0.00
N TRP A 230 -24.84 -1.61 -0.36
CA TRP A 230 -23.63 -2.06 0.31
C TRP A 230 -22.50 -1.01 0.24
N SER A 231 -22.45 -0.21 -0.82
CA SER A 231 -21.48 0.88 -0.94
C SER A 231 -21.66 1.98 0.12
N GLU A 232 -22.88 2.19 0.64
CA GLU A 232 -23.13 3.19 1.67
C GLU A 232 -22.71 2.73 3.06
N VAL A 233 -22.87 1.46 3.40
CA VAL A 233 -22.45 0.90 4.71
C VAL A 233 -20.96 0.55 4.76
N CYS A 234 -20.29 0.48 3.60
CA CYS A 234 -18.84 0.25 3.48
C CYS A 234 -18.02 1.54 3.40
N VAL A 235 -18.63 2.72 3.58
CA VAL A 235 -17.92 3.99 3.59
C VAL A 235 -17.02 4.06 4.82
N PHE A 236 -15.72 4.26 4.57
CA PHE A 236 -14.76 4.52 5.62
C PHE A 236 -14.79 5.99 6.01
N THR A 237 -14.89 6.26 7.28
CA THR A 237 -14.85 7.60 7.86
C THR A 237 -13.71 7.71 8.85
N ARG A 238 -13.10 8.89 8.91
CA ARG A 238 -12.11 9.21 9.93
C ARG A 238 -12.80 9.31 11.29
N GLN A 239 -12.31 8.55 12.26
CA GLN A 239 -12.87 8.48 13.62
C GLN A 239 -11.76 8.73 14.63
N PRO A 240 -12.05 9.42 15.75
CA PRO A 240 -11.10 9.53 16.85
C PRO A 240 -10.88 8.17 17.50
N VAL A 241 -9.67 7.89 17.95
CA VAL A 241 -9.37 6.72 18.77
C VAL A 241 -9.56 7.04 20.24
N SER A 242 -10.14 6.09 20.99
CA SER A 242 -10.44 6.26 22.40
C SER A 242 -9.34 5.70 23.31
N THR A 243 -8.53 4.78 22.79
CA THR A 243 -7.46 4.10 23.54
C THR A 243 -6.22 3.92 22.65
N LYS A 244 -5.04 3.79 23.26
CA LYS A 244 -3.81 3.48 22.53
C LYS A 244 -3.77 2.04 21.96
N ARG A 245 -4.76 1.20 22.24
CA ARG A 245 -4.94 -0.09 21.56
C ARG A 245 -5.27 0.09 20.10
N GLU A 246 -5.84 1.22 19.75
CA GLU A 246 -6.21 1.62 18.41
C GLU A 246 -5.27 2.72 17.89
N GLY A 247 -5.43 3.10 16.63
CA GLY A 247 -4.60 4.11 15.99
C GLY A 247 -3.23 3.58 15.54
N GLY A 248 -2.67 4.21 14.53
CA GLY A 248 -1.49 3.72 13.84
C GLY A 248 -1.76 2.48 12.99
N ILE A 249 -0.78 2.09 12.20
CA ILE A 249 -0.89 0.95 11.26
C ILE A 249 -0.70 -0.39 11.98
N ILE A 250 0.20 -0.42 12.98
CA ILE A 250 0.68 -1.67 13.58
C ILE A 250 -0.38 -2.48 14.35
N THR A 251 -1.51 -1.88 14.68
CA THR A 251 -2.61 -2.53 15.41
C THR A 251 -3.90 -2.64 14.59
N THR A 252 -3.83 -2.40 13.28
CA THR A 252 -4.98 -2.59 12.39
C THR A 252 -5.30 -4.07 12.20
N CYS A 253 -6.59 -4.39 12.02
CA CYS A 253 -7.01 -5.76 11.73
C CYS A 253 -6.29 -6.35 10.50
N ALA A 254 -6.00 -5.53 9.51
CA ALA A 254 -5.26 -5.93 8.32
C ALA A 254 -3.88 -6.50 8.67
N VAL A 255 -3.09 -5.77 9.46
CA VAL A 255 -1.74 -6.21 9.87
C VAL A 255 -1.82 -7.43 10.77
N MET A 256 -2.74 -7.46 11.72
CA MET A 256 -2.91 -8.61 12.60
C MET A 256 -3.28 -9.89 11.84
N THR A 257 -4.18 -9.78 10.86
CA THR A 257 -4.63 -10.92 10.06
C THR A 257 -3.51 -11.45 9.16
N MET A 258 -2.82 -10.60 8.40
CA MET A 258 -1.78 -11.05 7.47
C MET A 258 -0.52 -11.58 8.17
N THR A 259 -0.37 -11.32 9.45
CA THR A 259 0.75 -11.79 10.26
C THR A 259 0.38 -12.95 11.21
N SER A 260 -0.77 -13.57 11.00
CA SER A 260 -1.28 -14.72 11.74
C SER A 260 -1.42 -15.96 10.86
N SER A 261 -1.74 -17.12 11.47
CA SER A 261 -2.20 -18.30 10.76
C SER A 261 -3.74 -18.28 10.64
N PRO A 262 -4.35 -19.20 9.89
CA PRO A 262 -5.81 -19.31 9.85
C PRO A 262 -6.47 -19.48 11.22
N ILE A 263 -5.78 -20.09 12.18
CA ILE A 263 -6.34 -20.46 13.49
C ILE A 263 -5.65 -19.77 14.67
N ASP A 264 -4.35 -19.42 14.56
CA ASP A 264 -3.54 -18.96 15.68
C ASP A 264 -2.78 -17.67 15.36
N THR A 265 -2.48 -16.92 16.37
CA THR A 265 -1.54 -15.80 16.30
C THR A 265 -0.12 -16.32 16.03
N LYS A 266 0.68 -15.51 15.33
CA LYS A 266 2.10 -15.79 15.06
C LYS A 266 2.98 -14.63 15.57
N PRO A 267 3.35 -14.60 16.85
CA PRO A 267 4.17 -13.50 17.41
C PRO A 267 5.43 -13.23 16.59
N ILE A 268 6.11 -14.29 16.15
CA ILE A 268 7.34 -14.14 15.36
C ILE A 268 7.06 -13.43 14.03
N SER A 269 5.98 -13.77 13.35
CA SER A 269 5.59 -13.11 12.09
C SER A 269 5.22 -11.65 12.31
N ARG A 270 4.50 -11.33 13.41
CA ARG A 270 4.16 -9.96 13.82
C ARG A 270 5.42 -9.13 14.11
N GLY A 271 6.32 -9.68 14.94
CA GLY A 271 7.57 -9.01 15.28
C GLY A 271 8.48 -8.82 14.06
N LYS A 272 8.61 -9.84 13.21
CA LYS A 272 9.35 -9.77 11.97
C LYS A 272 8.80 -8.68 11.06
N TRP A 273 7.48 -8.64 10.85
CA TRP A 273 6.83 -7.63 10.00
C TRP A 273 7.12 -6.20 10.49
N ILE A 274 7.04 -5.94 11.81
CA ILE A 274 7.37 -4.62 12.37
C ILE A 274 8.82 -4.25 12.08
N ILE A 275 9.76 -5.16 12.35
CA ILE A 275 11.20 -4.90 12.18
C ILE A 275 11.53 -4.66 10.70
N GLU A 276 11.00 -5.47 9.80
CA GLU A 276 11.22 -5.32 8.37
C GLU A 276 10.57 -4.05 7.80
N THR A 277 9.31 -3.80 8.18
CA THR A 277 8.49 -2.76 7.55
C THR A 277 8.78 -1.37 8.10
N LEU A 278 8.90 -1.24 9.44
CA LEU A 278 9.11 0.07 10.08
C LEU A 278 10.59 0.42 10.25
N PHE A 279 11.45 -0.56 10.52
CA PHE A 279 12.87 -0.31 10.77
C PHE A 279 13.78 -0.65 9.60
N ASN A 280 13.24 -1.25 8.53
CA ASN A 280 14.02 -1.72 7.37
C ASN A 280 15.24 -2.58 7.78
N ASP A 281 15.08 -3.42 8.82
CA ASP A 281 16.12 -4.26 9.40
C ASP A 281 15.65 -5.74 9.41
N PRO A 282 15.55 -6.37 8.21
CA PRO A 282 15.05 -7.72 8.09
C PRO A 282 15.95 -8.71 8.86
N PRO A 283 15.38 -9.56 9.75
CA PRO A 283 16.17 -10.60 10.39
C PRO A 283 16.67 -11.61 9.33
N PRO A 284 17.81 -12.26 9.59
CA PRO A 284 18.32 -13.28 8.66
C PRO A 284 17.30 -14.42 8.50
N PRO A 285 17.32 -15.13 7.36
CA PRO A 285 16.44 -16.26 7.14
C PRO A 285 16.70 -17.34 8.22
N PRO A 286 15.65 -18.07 8.65
CA PRO A 286 15.81 -19.15 9.61
C PRO A 286 16.77 -20.22 9.06
N PRO A 287 17.54 -20.91 9.95
CA PRO A 287 18.36 -22.05 9.51
C PRO A 287 17.53 -23.13 8.81
N ALA A 288 18.13 -23.82 7.85
CA ALA A 288 17.50 -25.00 7.25
C ALA A 288 17.34 -26.08 8.32
N ASN A 289 16.23 -26.65 8.57
CA ASN A 289 15.92 -27.67 9.61
C ASN A 289 15.54 -27.10 10.99
N VAL A 290 14.83 -25.99 11.04
CA VAL A 290 14.14 -25.57 12.28
C VAL A 290 12.93 -26.48 12.46
N PRO A 291 12.84 -27.27 13.57
CA PRO A 291 11.66 -28.06 13.87
C PRO A 291 10.44 -27.16 14.02
N ASP A 292 9.28 -27.64 13.58
CA ASP A 292 8.02 -26.92 13.85
C ASP A 292 7.79 -26.81 15.36
N LEU A 293 7.20 -25.71 15.82
CA LEU A 293 6.91 -25.47 17.24
C LEU A 293 6.06 -26.62 17.83
N ALA A 294 5.15 -27.19 17.02
CA ALA A 294 4.33 -28.34 17.37
C ALA A 294 5.14 -29.61 17.61
N GLU A 295 6.26 -29.80 16.90
CA GLU A 295 7.16 -30.95 17.09
C GLU A 295 7.99 -30.84 18.38
N ALA A 296 8.20 -29.60 18.87
CA ALA A 296 8.95 -29.36 20.12
C ALA A 296 8.13 -29.69 21.38
N ILE A 297 6.79 -29.88 21.23
CA ILE A 297 5.86 -30.17 22.33
C ILE A 297 5.29 -31.56 22.09
N ALA A 298 5.97 -32.57 22.66
CA ALA A 298 5.64 -33.97 22.43
C ALA A 298 4.34 -34.47 23.12
N ASP A 299 3.75 -33.68 24.01
CA ASP A 299 2.60 -34.09 24.84
C ASP A 299 1.40 -33.16 24.65
N LYS A 300 0.31 -33.70 24.08
CA LYS A 300 -0.94 -32.95 23.80
C LYS A 300 -1.69 -32.49 25.07
N GLU A 301 -1.49 -33.13 26.22
CA GLU A 301 -2.08 -32.66 27.47
C GLU A 301 -1.32 -31.46 28.04
N GLN A 302 0.01 -31.47 27.97
CA GLN A 302 0.83 -30.31 28.31
C GLN A 302 0.60 -29.12 27.36
N GLU A 303 0.19 -29.39 26.13
CA GLU A 303 -0.08 -28.32 25.15
C GLU A 303 -1.21 -27.37 25.59
N LYS A 304 -2.22 -27.87 26.30
CA LYS A 304 -3.36 -27.08 26.80
C LYS A 304 -3.04 -26.28 28.06
N GLU A 305 -2.10 -26.74 28.87
CA GLU A 305 -1.71 -26.09 30.11
C GLU A 305 -0.62 -25.04 29.93
N THR A 306 0.05 -25.02 28.78
CA THR A 306 1.21 -24.17 28.51
C THR A 306 0.83 -22.99 27.64
N THR A 307 1.13 -21.78 28.09
CA THR A 307 0.93 -20.55 27.30
C THR A 307 1.82 -20.53 26.05
N LEU A 308 1.41 -19.77 25.04
CA LEU A 308 2.21 -19.60 23.82
C LEU A 308 3.62 -19.06 24.14
N ARG A 309 3.74 -18.15 25.09
CA ARG A 309 5.02 -17.59 25.54
C ARG A 309 5.94 -18.65 26.16
N GLU A 310 5.41 -19.55 26.96
CA GLU A 310 6.16 -20.65 27.54
C GLU A 310 6.63 -21.64 26.48
N LYS A 311 5.77 -21.96 25.50
CA LYS A 311 6.14 -22.78 24.34
C LYS A 311 7.34 -22.19 23.58
N PHE A 312 7.35 -20.89 23.35
CA PHE A 312 8.47 -20.20 22.72
C PHE A 312 9.71 -20.12 23.61
N ALA A 313 9.54 -20.03 24.95
CA ALA A 313 10.66 -20.05 25.87
C ALA A 313 11.42 -21.39 25.81
N LEU A 314 10.71 -22.51 25.67
CA LEU A 314 11.32 -23.83 25.46
C LEU A 314 12.09 -23.88 24.13
N HIS A 315 11.52 -23.34 23.05
CA HIS A 315 12.18 -23.33 21.74
C HIS A 315 13.49 -22.50 21.76
N ARG A 316 13.55 -21.42 22.53
CA ARG A 316 14.73 -20.55 22.66
C ARG A 316 15.91 -21.16 23.43
N THR A 317 15.76 -22.32 24.05
CA THR A 317 16.88 -23.01 24.73
C THR A 317 18.00 -23.42 23.75
N ARG A 318 17.70 -23.49 22.45
CA ARG A 318 18.70 -23.73 21.41
C ARG A 318 19.42 -22.42 21.05
N SER A 319 20.75 -22.46 21.10
CA SER A 319 21.61 -21.28 20.82
C SER A 319 21.38 -20.67 19.44
N ASP A 320 21.08 -21.51 18.44
CA ASP A 320 20.87 -21.11 17.05
C ASP A 320 19.60 -20.27 16.89
N CYS A 321 18.58 -20.52 17.72
CA CYS A 321 17.29 -19.83 17.69
C CYS A 321 17.32 -18.55 18.55
N ALA A 322 18.04 -18.59 19.68
CA ALA A 322 18.05 -17.52 20.68
C ALA A 322 18.49 -16.15 20.10
N SER A 323 19.45 -16.13 19.18
CA SER A 323 20.01 -14.89 18.63
C SER A 323 19.00 -14.05 17.86
N CYS A 324 18.11 -14.69 17.08
CA CYS A 324 17.05 -14.02 16.31
C CYS A 324 15.85 -13.70 17.21
N HIS A 325 15.46 -14.65 18.08
CA HIS A 325 14.31 -14.51 18.96
C HIS A 325 14.44 -13.36 19.95
N VAL A 326 15.62 -13.12 20.51
CA VAL A 326 15.88 -11.96 21.39
C VAL A 326 15.51 -10.63 20.74
N LYS A 327 15.64 -10.51 19.42
CA LYS A 327 15.33 -9.29 18.69
C LYS A 327 13.84 -9.22 18.34
N ILE A 328 13.24 -10.34 17.92
CA ILE A 328 11.91 -10.38 17.31
C ILE A 328 10.79 -10.49 18.36
N ASP A 329 11.01 -11.29 19.41
CA ASP A 329 9.96 -11.69 20.36
C ASP A 329 9.27 -10.52 21.06
N ALA A 330 10.06 -9.52 21.50
CA ALA A 330 9.51 -8.36 22.19
C ALA A 330 8.50 -7.58 21.34
N PHE A 331 8.73 -7.50 20.02
CA PHE A 331 7.82 -6.85 19.10
C PHE A 331 6.55 -7.67 18.85
N GLY A 332 6.70 -8.99 18.76
CA GLY A 332 5.59 -9.86 18.42
C GLY A 332 4.65 -10.13 19.60
N PHE A 333 5.20 -10.47 20.75
CA PHE A 333 4.40 -10.71 21.95
C PHE A 333 3.67 -9.47 22.47
N ALA A 334 4.20 -8.28 22.22
CA ALA A 334 3.51 -7.02 22.54
C ALA A 334 2.11 -6.90 21.92
N LEU A 335 1.86 -7.62 20.81
CA LEU A 335 0.62 -7.59 20.06
C LEU A 335 -0.23 -8.85 20.27
N GLU A 336 0.09 -9.70 21.23
CA GLU A 336 -0.58 -10.99 21.42
C GLU A 336 -2.04 -10.87 21.91
N ASN A 337 -2.38 -9.73 22.51
CA ASN A 337 -3.77 -9.40 22.85
C ASN A 337 -4.69 -9.22 21.62
N TYR A 338 -4.14 -9.10 20.41
CA TYR A 338 -4.95 -9.10 19.19
C TYR A 338 -5.06 -10.53 18.66
N ASP A 339 -6.28 -11.02 18.48
CA ASP A 339 -6.56 -12.34 17.92
C ASP A 339 -6.06 -12.48 16.45
N PRO A 340 -6.18 -13.65 15.81
CA PRO A 340 -5.77 -13.84 14.42
C PRO A 340 -6.45 -12.94 13.39
N VAL A 341 -7.57 -12.32 13.71
CA VAL A 341 -8.31 -11.40 12.83
C VAL A 341 -8.28 -9.95 13.32
N GLY A 342 -7.45 -9.66 14.33
CA GLY A 342 -7.17 -8.30 14.80
C GLY A 342 -8.08 -7.77 15.89
N ARG A 343 -8.95 -8.60 16.49
CA ARG A 343 -9.83 -8.20 17.59
C ARG A 343 -9.11 -8.36 18.94
N TRP A 344 -9.42 -7.50 19.88
CA TRP A 344 -8.82 -7.53 21.20
C TRP A 344 -9.32 -8.71 22.06
N ARG A 345 -8.42 -9.36 22.78
CA ARG A 345 -8.69 -10.41 23.77
C ARG A 345 -7.75 -10.28 24.98
N ASP A 346 -8.25 -10.53 26.18
CA ASP A 346 -7.45 -10.52 27.41
C ASP A 346 -6.88 -11.92 27.73
N ASN A 347 -7.55 -12.98 27.25
CA ASN A 347 -7.16 -14.36 27.47
C ASN A 347 -6.97 -15.09 26.12
N ASP A 348 -6.13 -16.11 26.14
CA ASP A 348 -5.98 -17.06 25.04
C ASP A 348 -7.19 -18.02 24.95
N GLU A 349 -7.16 -18.96 24.00
CA GLU A 349 -8.25 -19.93 23.78
C GLU A 349 -8.43 -20.91 24.94
N ASN A 350 -7.39 -21.13 25.73
CA ASN A 350 -7.42 -22.02 26.89
C ASN A 350 -7.80 -21.28 28.19
N GLY A 351 -8.05 -19.96 28.11
CA GLY A 351 -8.42 -19.12 29.24
C GLY A 351 -7.25 -18.55 30.01
N HIS A 352 -6.00 -18.72 29.56
CA HIS A 352 -4.84 -18.12 30.19
C HIS A 352 -4.75 -16.63 29.89
N ALA A 353 -4.45 -15.82 30.89
CA ALA A 353 -4.20 -14.41 30.71
C ALA A 353 -3.00 -14.17 29.77
N ILE A 354 -3.18 -13.30 28.79
CA ILE A 354 -2.14 -12.96 27.83
C ILE A 354 -1.14 -12.00 28.47
N ASP A 355 0.15 -12.36 28.41
CA ASP A 355 1.26 -11.51 28.86
C ASP A 355 1.95 -10.85 27.64
N PRO A 356 1.66 -9.58 27.32
CA PRO A 356 2.31 -8.86 26.24
C PRO A 356 3.65 -8.23 26.64
N SER A 357 4.10 -8.37 27.89
CA SER A 357 5.27 -7.68 28.40
C SER A 357 6.56 -7.99 27.64
N GLY A 358 7.49 -7.05 27.67
CA GLY A 358 8.76 -7.23 26.99
C GLY A 358 9.78 -6.12 27.27
N THR A 359 10.89 -6.18 26.56
CA THR A 359 11.93 -5.16 26.62
C THR A 359 12.43 -4.88 25.20
N LEU A 360 12.18 -3.67 24.68
CA LEU A 360 12.71 -3.22 23.39
C LEU A 360 14.17 -2.75 23.55
N PHE A 361 14.96 -3.00 22.51
CA PHE A 361 16.33 -2.52 22.38
C PHE A 361 17.20 -2.76 23.64
N LYS A 362 16.87 -3.80 24.42
CA LYS A 362 17.52 -4.17 25.70
C LYS A 362 17.39 -3.13 26.82
N ARG A 363 16.57 -2.09 26.67
CA ARG A 363 16.46 -0.98 27.63
C ARG A 363 15.03 -0.54 27.96
N ALA A 364 14.15 -0.43 26.97
CA ALA A 364 12.79 0.07 27.15
C ALA A 364 11.84 -1.07 27.55
N LYS A 365 11.45 -1.14 28.81
CA LYS A 365 10.50 -2.13 29.34
C LYS A 365 9.06 -1.67 29.12
N PHE A 366 8.19 -2.60 28.81
CA PHE A 366 6.76 -2.38 28.69
C PHE A 366 5.99 -3.61 29.25
N ALA A 367 4.77 -3.39 29.70
CA ALA A 367 3.88 -4.42 30.24
C ALA A 367 2.57 -4.57 29.46
N THR A 368 2.24 -3.62 28.57
CA THR A 368 1.00 -3.64 27.77
C THR A 368 1.29 -3.21 26.34
N ALA A 369 0.34 -3.49 25.42
CA ALA A 369 0.44 -3.06 24.03
C ALA A 369 0.53 -1.53 23.88
N GLU A 370 -0.14 -0.78 24.78
CA GLU A 370 -0.09 0.68 24.80
C GLU A 370 1.31 1.17 25.19
N GLN A 371 1.88 0.58 26.25
CA GLN A 371 3.26 0.90 26.69
C GLN A 371 4.30 0.48 25.64
N PHE A 372 4.04 -0.58 24.88
CA PHE A 372 4.89 -0.96 23.76
C PHE A 372 4.95 0.13 22.69
N LYS A 373 3.79 0.71 22.31
CA LYS A 373 3.75 1.84 21.38
C LYS A 373 4.49 3.06 21.94
N ASP A 374 4.30 3.38 23.23
CA ASP A 374 5.03 4.47 23.88
C ASP A 374 6.56 4.22 23.87
N ALA A 375 6.98 2.97 24.09
CA ALA A 375 8.38 2.59 24.03
C ALA A 375 8.95 2.68 22.60
N LEU A 376 8.15 2.39 21.58
CA LEU A 376 8.56 2.58 20.17
C LEU A 376 8.72 4.05 19.81
N LEU A 377 7.84 4.91 20.31
CA LEU A 377 7.86 6.35 20.02
C LEU A 377 8.98 7.09 20.75
N ALA A 378 9.54 6.50 21.79
CA ALA A 378 10.62 7.06 22.60
C ALA A 378 12.02 6.79 22.01
N GLU A 379 12.13 5.94 20.99
CA GLU A 379 13.36 5.55 20.32
C GLU A 379 13.55 6.28 18.98
#